data_dc07c5d8f213094849dcb7ccaa0bbfff
#
_entry.id   dc07c5d8f213094849dcb7ccaa0bbfff
#
_cell.length_a   1.000
_cell.length_b   1.000
_cell.length_c   1.000
_cell.angle_alpha   90.00
_cell.angle_beta   90.00
_cell.angle_gamma   90.00
#
_symmetry.space_group_name_H-M   'P 1'
#
loop_
_entity.id
_entity.type
_entity.pdbx_description
1 polymer ?
#
loop_
_entity_poly.entity_id
_entity_poly.type
_entity_poly.pdbx_seq_one_letter_code
_entity_poly.pdbx_strand_id
1 'polypeptide(L)'
;MDLGVTPDILTSAKGLGGGFPIGAMLTTTDIAQHLKVGTHGSTYGGNPLACAVSEAVIDVVNTPEVLNGIKTKAQIFVDCLQAINAKYNVFKEIRGKGLLIGAVLNDAYQGKAKDFLIAAMSEGVMTLVAGANIVRFA
;
A
#
# COMPACT_ATOMS: atom_id res chain seq x y z
N MET A 1 -13.89 -8.38 5.11
CA MET A 1 -12.91 -7.27 5.08
C MET A 1 -12.15 -7.24 6.39
N ASP A 2 -10.84 -7.07 6.33
CA ASP A 2 -9.95 -7.15 7.51
C ASP A 2 -10.20 -6.08 8.58
N LEU A 3 -10.83 -4.98 8.23
CA LEU A 3 -11.11 -3.87 9.15
C LEU A 3 -12.53 -3.89 9.70
N GLY A 4 -13.37 -4.86 9.33
CA GLY A 4 -14.76 -4.95 9.76
C GLY A 4 -15.66 -3.81 9.28
N VAL A 5 -15.20 -3.04 8.29
CA VAL A 5 -15.93 -1.91 7.72
C VAL A 5 -16.31 -2.23 6.27
N THR A 6 -17.55 -2.01 5.92
CA THR A 6 -18.02 -2.04 4.52
C THR A 6 -18.20 -0.60 4.07
N PRO A 7 -17.34 -0.07 3.19
CA PRO A 7 -17.44 1.30 2.73
C PRO A 7 -18.59 1.45 1.70
N ASP A 8 -19.19 2.62 1.66
CA ASP A 8 -20.16 2.98 0.62
C ASP A 8 -19.49 3.28 -0.72
N ILE A 9 -18.26 3.80 -0.67
CA ILE A 9 -17.42 4.06 -1.82
C ILE A 9 -16.03 3.50 -1.54
N LEU A 10 -15.50 2.70 -2.47
CA LEU A 10 -14.14 2.17 -2.44
C LEU A 10 -13.42 2.57 -3.72
N THR A 11 -12.24 3.16 -3.58
CA THR A 11 -11.37 3.46 -4.71
C THR A 11 -10.13 2.57 -4.70
N SER A 12 -9.72 2.11 -5.86
CA SER A 12 -8.52 1.29 -6.04
C SER A 12 -7.73 1.76 -7.25
N ALA A 13 -6.40 1.63 -7.18
CA ALA A 13 -5.49 1.97 -8.26
C ALA A 13 -4.15 1.24 -8.07
N LYS A 14 -3.10 1.67 -8.75
CA LYS A 14 -1.71 1.20 -8.59
C LYS A 14 -1.58 -0.33 -8.71
N GLY A 15 -1.52 -1.04 -7.58
CA GLY A 15 -1.46 -2.49 -7.55
C GLY A 15 -2.61 -3.20 -8.29
N LEU A 16 -3.74 -2.54 -8.49
CA LEU A 16 -4.86 -3.08 -9.27
C LEU A 16 -4.46 -3.44 -10.70
N GLY A 17 -3.57 -2.67 -11.30
CA GLY A 17 -3.10 -2.91 -12.66
C GLY A 17 -1.74 -3.59 -12.75
N GLY A 18 -1.09 -3.92 -11.62
CA GLY A 18 0.23 -4.58 -11.64
C GLY A 18 1.31 -3.83 -12.42
N GLY A 19 1.20 -2.52 -12.55
CA GLY A 19 2.04 -1.64 -13.36
C GLY A 19 1.32 -1.02 -14.57
N PHE A 20 0.18 -1.57 -14.98
CA PHE A 20 -0.66 -0.96 -16.01
C PHE A 20 -1.49 0.20 -15.42
N PRO A 21 -1.61 1.36 -16.10
CA PRO A 21 -2.33 2.50 -15.57
C PRO A 21 -3.85 2.28 -15.57
N ILE A 22 -4.40 2.05 -14.39
CA ILE A 22 -5.84 1.90 -14.16
C ILE A 22 -6.22 2.39 -12.76
N GLY A 23 -7.43 2.91 -12.63
CA GLY A 23 -8.10 3.16 -11.38
C GLY A 23 -9.55 2.70 -11.47
N ALA A 24 -10.11 2.27 -10.34
CA ALA A 24 -11.49 1.86 -10.22
C ALA A 24 -12.15 2.52 -9.00
N MET A 25 -13.42 2.79 -9.13
CA MET A 25 -14.30 3.18 -8.04
C MET A 25 -15.48 2.21 -7.98
N LEU A 26 -15.69 1.62 -6.83
CA LEU A 26 -16.82 0.75 -6.53
C LEU A 26 -17.74 1.48 -5.56
N THR A 27 -19.05 1.33 -5.73
CA THR A 27 -20.03 1.96 -4.87
C THR A 27 -21.31 1.13 -4.78
N THR A 28 -22.17 1.48 -3.85
CA THR A 28 -23.49 0.87 -3.71
C THR A 28 -24.40 1.30 -4.86
N THR A 29 -25.45 0.51 -5.13
CA THR A 29 -26.46 0.82 -6.14
C THR A 29 -27.12 2.18 -5.89
N ASP A 30 -27.41 2.49 -4.62
CA ASP A 30 -28.06 3.75 -4.24
C ASP A 30 -27.20 4.98 -4.57
N ILE A 31 -25.88 4.86 -4.46
CA ILE A 31 -24.98 5.94 -4.86
C ILE A 31 -24.79 5.95 -6.38
N ALA A 32 -24.66 4.78 -7.01
CA ALA A 32 -24.44 4.64 -8.44
C ALA A 32 -25.55 5.29 -9.28
N GLN A 33 -26.81 5.28 -8.80
CA GLN A 33 -27.93 5.91 -9.50
C GLN A 33 -27.78 7.44 -9.70
N HIS A 34 -26.91 8.10 -8.93
CA HIS A 34 -26.60 9.53 -9.10
C HIS A 34 -25.57 9.79 -10.20
N LEU A 35 -24.86 8.76 -10.65
CA LEU A 35 -23.90 8.83 -11.75
C LEU A 35 -24.64 8.57 -13.09
N LYS A 36 -25.25 9.62 -13.63
CA LYS A 36 -26.02 9.53 -14.88
C LYS A 36 -25.14 9.77 -16.11
N VAL A 37 -25.66 9.46 -17.27
CA VAL A 37 -24.99 9.79 -18.54
C VAL A 37 -24.64 11.27 -18.59
N GLY A 38 -23.38 11.57 -18.89
CA GLY A 38 -22.85 12.93 -18.97
C GLY A 38 -22.36 13.54 -17.64
N THR A 39 -22.51 12.85 -16.50
CA THR A 39 -21.99 13.36 -15.21
C THR A 39 -20.52 13.06 -15.00
N HIS A 40 -20.02 11.98 -15.59
CA HIS A 40 -18.62 11.56 -15.51
C HIS A 40 -18.24 10.80 -16.77
N GLY A 41 -17.01 10.98 -17.23
CA GLY A 41 -16.44 10.25 -18.36
C GLY A 41 -14.93 10.45 -18.45
N SER A 42 -14.27 9.49 -19.07
CA SER A 42 -12.87 9.61 -19.43
C SER A 42 -12.61 8.89 -20.76
N THR A 43 -11.61 9.37 -21.50
CA THR A 43 -11.26 8.78 -22.81
C THR A 43 -10.88 7.31 -22.71
N TYR A 44 -10.22 6.90 -21.62
CA TYR A 44 -9.74 5.53 -21.42
C TYR A 44 -10.56 4.73 -20.40
N GLY A 45 -11.64 5.29 -19.86
CA GLY A 45 -12.52 4.61 -18.90
C GLY A 45 -13.16 3.38 -19.52
N GLY A 46 -13.14 2.25 -18.80
CA GLY A 46 -13.66 0.97 -19.31
C GLY A 46 -12.84 0.33 -20.43
N ASN A 47 -11.58 0.73 -20.59
CA ASN A 47 -10.68 0.16 -21.61
C ASN A 47 -10.55 -1.37 -21.43
N PRO A 48 -10.90 -2.18 -22.47
CA PRO A 48 -10.89 -3.64 -22.33
C PRO A 48 -9.53 -4.22 -21.96
N LEU A 49 -8.43 -3.64 -22.48
CA LEU A 49 -7.09 -4.12 -22.15
C LEU A 49 -6.78 -3.88 -20.66
N ALA A 50 -7.08 -2.69 -20.13
CA ALA A 50 -6.89 -2.39 -18.74
C ALA A 50 -7.72 -3.30 -17.80
N CYS A 51 -8.95 -3.59 -18.19
CA CYS A 51 -9.84 -4.50 -17.46
C CYS A 51 -9.27 -5.91 -17.44
N ALA A 52 -8.84 -6.44 -18.58
CA ALA A 52 -8.24 -7.78 -18.69
C ALA A 52 -6.95 -7.90 -17.87
N VAL A 53 -6.10 -6.88 -17.90
CA VAL A 53 -4.88 -6.84 -17.07
C VAL A 53 -5.24 -6.86 -15.58
N SER A 54 -6.21 -6.06 -15.15
CA SER A 54 -6.62 -6.02 -13.75
C SER A 54 -7.25 -7.32 -13.28
N GLU A 55 -8.03 -7.98 -14.11
CA GLU A 55 -8.59 -9.30 -13.83
C GLU A 55 -7.48 -10.32 -13.60
N ALA A 56 -6.50 -10.39 -14.50
CA ALA A 56 -5.35 -11.27 -14.35
C ALA A 56 -4.52 -10.98 -13.08
N VAL A 57 -4.35 -9.71 -12.74
CA VAL A 57 -3.67 -9.31 -11.49
C VAL A 57 -4.44 -9.76 -10.26
N ILE A 58 -5.76 -9.58 -10.24
CA ILE A 58 -6.62 -10.01 -9.13
C ILE A 58 -6.57 -11.54 -8.98
N ASP A 59 -6.61 -12.29 -10.06
CA ASP A 59 -6.55 -13.75 -10.04
C ASP A 59 -5.24 -14.26 -9.39
N VAL A 60 -4.14 -13.57 -9.62
CA VAL A 60 -2.86 -13.91 -8.97
C VAL A 60 -2.83 -13.47 -7.50
N VAL A 61 -3.22 -12.23 -7.24
CA VAL A 61 -3.04 -11.62 -5.90
C VAL A 61 -4.07 -12.15 -4.89
N ASN A 62 -5.29 -12.44 -5.33
CA ASN A 62 -6.39 -12.88 -4.47
C ASN A 62 -6.39 -14.40 -4.25
N THR A 63 -5.23 -15.01 -4.16
CA THR A 63 -5.09 -16.43 -3.82
C THR A 63 -4.77 -16.63 -2.34
N PRO A 64 -5.24 -17.73 -1.72
CA PRO A 64 -4.90 -18.03 -0.32
C PRO A 64 -3.38 -18.09 -0.07
N GLU A 65 -2.62 -18.57 -1.04
CA GLU A 65 -1.16 -18.65 -0.95
C GLU A 65 -0.53 -17.26 -0.82
N VAL A 66 -0.88 -16.33 -1.71
CA VAL A 66 -0.37 -14.96 -1.69
C VAL A 66 -0.81 -14.24 -0.42
N LEU A 67 -2.09 -14.33 -0.06
CA LEU A 67 -2.64 -13.63 1.11
C LEU A 67 -2.04 -14.13 2.42
N ASN A 68 -1.81 -15.44 2.57
CA ASN A 68 -1.13 -15.99 3.75
C ASN A 68 0.37 -15.68 3.73
N GLY A 69 1.00 -15.72 2.56
CA GLY A 69 2.39 -15.31 2.38
C GLY A 69 2.66 -13.87 2.80
N ILE A 70 1.72 -12.96 2.54
CA ILE A 70 1.79 -11.56 3.01
C ILE A 70 1.82 -11.49 4.54
N LYS A 71 0.95 -12.25 5.23
CA LYS A 71 0.91 -12.26 6.70
C LYS A 71 2.22 -12.74 7.31
N THR A 72 2.76 -13.84 6.78
CA THR A 72 4.04 -14.40 7.24
C THR A 72 5.20 -13.43 6.99
N LYS A 73 5.29 -12.86 5.80
CA LYS A 73 6.34 -11.89 5.46
C LYS A 73 6.23 -10.61 6.29
N ALA A 74 5.02 -10.12 6.52
CA ALA A 74 4.78 -8.95 7.37
C ALA A 74 5.30 -9.17 8.80
N GLN A 75 5.06 -10.34 9.38
CA GLN A 75 5.56 -10.65 10.72
C GLN A 75 7.09 -10.69 10.75
N ILE A 76 7.73 -11.39 9.80
CA ILE A 76 9.19 -11.43 9.69
C ILE A 76 9.76 -10.00 9.59
N PHE A 77 9.13 -9.15 8.78
CA PHE A 77 9.58 -7.78 8.57
C PHE A 77 9.50 -6.94 9.85
N VAL A 78 8.38 -7.05 10.56
CA VAL A 78 8.18 -6.36 11.84
C VAL A 78 9.18 -6.84 12.89
N ASP A 79 9.40 -8.16 13.00
CA ASP A 79 10.36 -8.77 13.94
C ASP A 79 11.79 -8.25 13.66
N CYS A 80 12.20 -8.17 12.39
CA CYS A 80 13.49 -7.62 12.02
C CYS A 80 13.62 -6.14 12.40
N LEU A 81 12.60 -5.33 12.16
CA LEU A 81 12.60 -3.91 12.55
C LEU A 81 12.65 -3.75 14.08
N GLN A 82 11.93 -4.60 14.82
CA GLN A 82 11.98 -4.61 16.28
C GLN A 82 13.37 -4.99 16.81
N ALA A 83 14.03 -5.99 16.22
CA ALA A 83 15.38 -6.37 16.58
C ALA A 83 16.39 -5.23 16.31
N ILE A 84 16.26 -4.54 15.19
CA ILE A 84 17.04 -3.34 14.89
C ILE A 84 16.77 -2.26 15.93
N ASN A 85 15.51 -2.04 16.28
CA ASN A 85 15.12 -1.01 17.24
C ASN A 85 15.63 -1.32 18.66
N ALA A 86 15.61 -2.59 19.05
CA ALA A 86 16.17 -3.01 20.34
C ALA A 86 17.67 -2.71 20.46
N LYS A 87 18.41 -2.75 19.35
CA LYS A 87 19.86 -2.47 19.32
C LYS A 87 20.16 -0.97 19.21
N TYR A 88 19.42 -0.24 18.41
CA TYR A 88 19.80 1.12 18.02
C TYR A 88 18.82 2.21 18.50
N ASN A 89 17.67 1.82 19.02
CA ASN A 89 16.60 2.71 19.51
C ASN A 89 16.26 3.84 18.52
N VAL A 90 15.98 3.44 17.27
CA VAL A 90 15.74 4.39 16.16
C VAL A 90 14.26 4.75 16.03
N PHE A 91 13.37 3.79 16.31
CA PHE A 91 11.95 3.92 16.07
C PHE A 91 11.17 4.03 17.38
N LYS A 92 10.23 4.95 17.46
CA LYS A 92 9.25 5.02 18.55
C LYS A 92 8.02 4.16 18.30
N GLU A 93 7.72 3.85 17.04
CA GLU A 93 6.58 3.06 16.65
C GLU A 93 6.85 2.33 15.33
N ILE A 94 6.44 1.08 15.23
CA ILE A 94 6.39 0.32 13.98
C ILE A 94 4.93 -0.04 13.76
N ARG A 95 4.35 0.41 12.66
CA ARG A 95 2.92 0.24 12.37
C ARG A 95 2.67 -0.07 10.90
N GLY A 96 1.54 -0.67 10.61
CA GLY A 96 1.14 -0.97 9.24
C GLY A 96 0.18 -2.14 9.17
N LYS A 97 -0.14 -2.55 7.96
CA LYS A 97 -0.92 -3.75 7.69
C LYS A 97 -0.39 -4.46 6.45
N GLY A 98 -0.24 -5.77 6.54
CA GLY A 98 0.43 -6.54 5.51
C GLY A 98 1.84 -6.00 5.30
N LEU A 99 2.25 -5.84 4.04
CA LEU A 99 3.58 -5.34 3.69
C LEU A 99 3.68 -3.81 3.60
N LEU A 100 2.59 -3.07 3.84
CA LEU A 100 2.66 -1.62 3.97
C LEU A 100 3.00 -1.26 5.41
N ILE A 101 4.28 -1.02 5.67
CA ILE A 101 4.83 -0.83 7.02
C ILE A 101 5.47 0.56 7.12
N GLY A 102 5.19 1.26 8.21
CA GLY A 102 5.80 2.53 8.56
C GLY A 102 6.57 2.41 9.87
N ALA A 103 7.86 2.72 9.83
CA ALA A 103 8.70 2.84 11.00
C ALA A 103 8.84 4.32 11.37
N VAL A 104 8.19 4.75 12.44
CA VAL A 104 8.18 6.13 12.90
C VAL A 104 9.44 6.40 13.69
N LEU A 105 10.25 7.35 13.24
CA LEU A 105 11.49 7.74 13.90
C LEU A 105 11.21 8.32 15.30
N ASN A 106 12.09 8.02 16.24
CA ASN A 106 12.05 8.65 17.57
C ASN A 106 12.50 10.11 17.49
N ASP A 107 12.39 10.84 18.60
CA ASP A 107 12.64 12.28 18.63
C ASP A 107 14.09 12.66 18.36
N ALA A 108 15.06 11.75 18.61
CA ALA A 108 16.48 11.98 18.28
C ALA A 108 16.74 12.02 16.78
N TYR A 109 15.87 11.40 15.98
CA TYR A 109 15.96 11.34 14.52
C TYR A 109 14.83 12.10 13.83
N GLN A 110 14.18 13.03 14.51
CA GLN A 110 13.09 13.83 13.93
C GLN A 110 13.58 14.57 12.66
N GLY A 111 12.78 14.50 11.60
CA GLY A 111 13.08 15.14 10.32
C GLY A 111 14.04 14.35 9.41
N LYS A 112 14.62 13.24 9.87
CA LYS A 112 15.70 12.53 9.18
C LYS A 112 15.26 11.33 8.32
N ALA A 113 13.97 11.13 8.07
CA ALA A 113 13.50 9.96 7.29
C ALA A 113 14.16 9.88 5.90
N LYS A 114 14.47 11.02 5.28
CA LYS A 114 15.17 11.07 3.99
C LYS A 114 16.64 10.60 4.10
N ASP A 115 17.31 10.87 5.22
CA ASP A 115 18.68 10.41 5.44
C ASP A 115 18.73 8.89 5.54
N PHE A 116 17.74 8.29 6.23
CA PHE A 116 17.59 6.83 6.28
C PHE A 116 17.32 6.22 4.89
N LEU A 117 16.50 6.87 4.07
CA LEU A 117 16.25 6.44 2.69
C LEU A 117 17.56 6.45 1.88
N ILE A 118 18.33 7.52 1.95
CA ILE A 118 19.61 7.64 1.21
C ILE A 118 20.60 6.58 1.69
N ALA A 119 20.72 6.38 3.01
CA ALA A 119 21.59 5.37 3.56
C ALA A 119 21.16 3.94 3.14
N ALA A 120 19.86 3.62 3.19
CA ALA A 120 19.35 2.34 2.73
C ALA A 120 19.63 2.12 1.23
N MET A 121 19.50 3.15 0.42
CA MET A 121 19.78 3.10 -1.02
C MET A 121 21.26 2.80 -1.29
N SER A 122 22.20 3.36 -0.49
CA SER A 122 23.64 3.07 -0.63
C SER A 122 23.97 1.61 -0.30
N GLU A 123 23.15 0.94 0.52
CA GLU A 123 23.25 -0.47 0.85
C GLU A 123 22.40 -1.38 -0.07
N GLY A 124 21.85 -0.84 -1.16
CA GLY A 124 21.07 -1.59 -2.14
C GLY A 124 19.62 -1.87 -1.72
N VAL A 125 19.10 -1.18 -0.68
CA VAL A 125 17.74 -1.35 -0.19
C VAL A 125 16.87 -0.15 -0.58
N MET A 126 15.78 -0.41 -1.31
CA MET A 126 14.82 0.62 -1.66
C MET A 126 13.81 0.79 -0.53
N THR A 127 13.74 2.00 0.00
CA THR A 127 12.73 2.42 0.96
C THR A 127 12.00 3.66 0.45
N LEU A 128 10.95 4.06 1.14
CA LEU A 128 10.21 5.29 0.85
C LEU A 128 10.12 6.13 2.13
N VAL A 129 9.63 7.35 2.01
CA VAL A 129 9.30 8.19 3.16
C VAL A 129 7.82 8.53 3.18
N ALA A 130 7.25 8.69 4.37
CA ALA A 130 5.91 9.22 4.57
C ALA A 130 6.01 10.42 5.50
N GLY A 131 6.11 11.61 4.91
CA GLY A 131 6.47 12.82 5.64
C GLY A 131 7.93 12.81 6.10
N ALA A 132 8.26 13.67 7.05
CA ALA A 132 9.63 13.88 7.49
C ALA A 132 10.14 12.82 8.52
N ASN A 133 9.22 12.05 9.11
CA ASN A 133 9.51 11.25 10.30
C ASN A 133 9.21 9.75 10.15
N ILE A 134 8.82 9.28 8.97
CA ILE A 134 8.46 7.88 8.78
C ILE A 134 9.25 7.29 7.61
N VAL A 135 10.02 6.25 7.90
CA VAL A 135 10.58 5.37 6.87
C VAL A 135 9.49 4.35 6.51
N ARG A 136 9.12 4.29 5.23
CA ARG A 136 8.04 3.44 4.72
C ARG A 136 8.60 2.31 3.86
N PHE A 137 8.07 1.13 4.09
CA PHE A 137 8.31 -0.08 3.31
C PHE A 137 6.99 -0.51 2.65
N ALA A 138 7.05 -0.91 1.37
CA ALA A 138 5.90 -1.34 0.58
C ALA A 138 6.34 -2.25 -0.56
#